data_7f1098c8b5db2745a04c83805e42063b
#
_entry.id   7f1098c8b5db2745a04c83805e42063b
#
_cell.length_a   1.000
_cell.length_b   1.000
_cell.length_c   1.000
_cell.angle_alpha   90.00
_cell.angle_beta   90.00
_cell.angle_gamma   90.00
#
_symmetry.space_group_name_H-M   'P 1'
#
loop_
_entity.id
_entity.type
_entity.pdbx_description
1 polymer ?
#
loop_
_entity_poly.entity_id
_entity_poly.type
_entity_poly.pdbx_seq_one_letter_code
_entity_poly.pdbx_strand_id
1 'polypeptide(L)'
;MPHRSATEPAAPEEPARRQADIRPFMAAFPTGVSVVTTLDADTVPHGLTCSSLASVALDPPTIVVCVRAASPTLAVVLAQGAFSLNLLHERARATSDLFASGAPDRFERVEWRLPLGAGGPHLTADAHAVADCTVVRTVGFGDHTAVFAEVGRVTVRDDPQPLLYGLRRYALWSGASSTAPPPAAPSAAAPSAPRTALSNAAPEGGTRVRR
;
A
#
# COMPACT_ATOMS: atom_id res chain seq x y z
N MET A 1 2.03 37.24 61.15
CA MET A 1 1.68 37.71 59.78
C MET A 1 1.73 36.49 58.88
N PRO A 2 0.58 35.91 58.44
CA PRO A 2 0.62 34.76 57.53
C PRO A 2 0.84 35.24 56.08
N HIS A 3 1.80 34.61 55.38
CA HIS A 3 2.07 34.79 53.95
C HIS A 3 0.86 34.30 53.13
N ARG A 4 0.27 35.18 52.35
CA ARG A 4 -0.69 34.83 51.29
C ARG A 4 0.08 34.23 50.12
N SER A 5 -0.09 32.93 49.88
CA SER A 5 0.27 32.30 48.61
C SER A 5 -0.56 32.90 47.51
N ALA A 6 0.10 33.52 46.54
CA ALA A 6 -0.54 33.96 45.31
C ALA A 6 -0.78 32.71 44.44
N THR A 7 -2.04 32.41 44.17
CA THR A 7 -2.43 31.37 43.19
C THR A 7 -2.11 31.91 41.81
N GLU A 8 -1.20 31.25 41.12
CA GLU A 8 -0.84 31.49 39.70
C GLU A 8 -2.08 31.24 38.83
N PRO A 9 -2.44 32.16 37.93
CA PRO A 9 -3.59 31.95 37.03
C PRO A 9 -3.32 30.77 36.11
N ALA A 10 -4.28 29.83 36.03
CA ALA A 10 -4.24 28.71 35.11
C ALA A 10 -4.13 29.22 33.69
N ALA A 11 -3.19 28.60 32.91
CA ALA A 11 -3.04 28.88 31.50
C ALA A 11 -4.37 28.63 30.74
N PRO A 12 -4.73 29.48 29.78
CA PRO A 12 -5.97 29.28 29.03
C PRO A 12 -5.93 27.92 28.31
N GLU A 13 -6.96 27.10 28.56
CA GLU A 13 -7.16 25.85 27.84
C GLU A 13 -7.26 26.15 26.33
N GLU A 14 -6.33 25.60 25.53
CA GLU A 14 -6.43 25.65 24.08
C GLU A 14 -7.77 25.02 23.65
N PRO A 15 -8.57 25.73 22.80
CA PRO A 15 -9.81 25.16 22.31
C PRO A 15 -9.53 23.86 21.58
N ALA A 16 -10.20 22.77 21.99
CA ALA A 16 -10.10 21.45 21.40
C ALA A 16 -10.23 21.59 19.87
N ARG A 17 -9.16 21.26 19.13
CA ARG A 17 -9.14 21.31 17.65
C ARG A 17 -10.27 20.43 17.15
N ARG A 18 -11.29 21.03 16.54
CA ARG A 18 -12.33 20.28 15.83
C ARG A 18 -11.65 19.45 14.76
N GLN A 19 -11.72 18.13 14.90
CA GLN A 19 -11.18 17.19 13.93
C GLN A 19 -12.00 17.32 12.63
N ALA A 20 -11.33 17.64 11.51
CA ALA A 20 -12.00 17.75 10.23
C ALA A 20 -12.51 16.37 9.76
N ASP A 21 -13.73 16.30 9.24
CA ASP A 21 -14.21 15.09 8.55
C ASP A 21 -13.59 15.01 7.16
N ILE A 22 -12.58 14.14 7.00
CA ILE A 22 -11.86 13.93 5.73
C ILE A 22 -12.67 13.12 4.71
N ARG A 23 -13.75 12.43 5.12
CA ARG A 23 -14.50 11.50 4.25
C ARG A 23 -15.07 12.14 2.97
N PRO A 24 -15.66 13.35 2.99
CA PRO A 24 -16.12 13.99 1.76
C PRO A 24 -14.99 14.32 0.78
N PHE A 25 -13.84 14.75 1.31
CA PHE A 25 -12.64 15.03 0.52
C PHE A 25 -12.12 13.76 -0.15
N MET A 26 -11.92 12.69 0.62
CA MET A 26 -11.44 11.41 0.07
C MET A 26 -12.44 10.76 -0.89
N ALA A 27 -13.75 10.94 -0.68
CA ALA A 27 -14.76 10.44 -1.62
C ALA A 27 -14.67 11.11 -3.00
N ALA A 28 -14.19 12.35 -3.07
CA ALA A 28 -14.00 13.09 -4.32
C ALA A 28 -12.72 12.68 -5.08
N PHE A 29 -11.84 11.88 -4.46
CA PHE A 29 -10.62 11.39 -5.07
C PHE A 29 -10.83 9.97 -5.63
N PRO A 30 -11.01 9.81 -6.97
CA PRO A 30 -11.23 8.50 -7.56
C PRO A 30 -9.94 7.67 -7.52
N THR A 31 -10.09 6.38 -7.22
CA THR A 31 -8.99 5.42 -7.19
C THR A 31 -9.32 4.19 -8.02
N GLY A 32 -8.32 3.42 -8.39
CA GLY A 32 -8.50 2.02 -8.75
C GLY A 32 -8.99 1.20 -7.55
N VAL A 33 -9.52 0.03 -7.81
CA VAL A 33 -9.96 -0.93 -6.79
C VAL A 33 -9.07 -2.16 -6.83
N SER A 34 -8.58 -2.57 -5.67
CA SER A 34 -7.75 -3.77 -5.52
C SER A 34 -8.26 -4.69 -4.42
N VAL A 35 -7.82 -5.95 -4.47
CA VAL A 35 -7.98 -6.92 -3.40
C VAL A 35 -6.59 -7.37 -2.95
N VAL A 36 -6.31 -7.20 -1.67
CA VAL A 36 -5.15 -7.79 -1.01
C VAL A 36 -5.50 -9.21 -0.62
N THR A 37 -4.66 -10.18 -0.97
CA THR A 37 -4.83 -11.60 -0.64
C THR A 37 -3.56 -12.17 -0.03
N THR A 38 -3.71 -13.08 0.93
CA THR A 38 -2.60 -13.81 1.57
C THR A 38 -3.10 -15.17 2.04
N LEU A 39 -2.20 -16.04 2.48
CA LEU A 39 -2.51 -17.32 3.11
C LEU A 39 -2.01 -17.31 4.55
N ASP A 40 -2.73 -17.94 5.48
CA ASP A 40 -2.18 -18.19 6.80
C ASP A 40 -1.28 -19.45 6.83
N ALA A 41 -0.80 -19.83 8.02
CA ALA A 41 0.07 -20.97 8.21
C ALA A 41 -0.60 -22.31 7.85
N ASP A 42 -1.93 -22.37 7.93
CA ASP A 42 -2.73 -23.53 7.57
C ASP A 42 -3.18 -23.51 6.09
N THR A 43 -2.62 -22.59 5.29
CA THR A 43 -2.95 -22.37 3.88
C THR A 43 -4.39 -21.91 3.63
N VAL A 44 -5.07 -21.38 4.65
CA VAL A 44 -6.39 -20.79 4.49
C VAL A 44 -6.26 -19.39 3.87
N PRO A 45 -7.02 -19.07 2.81
CA PRO A 45 -6.91 -17.80 2.14
C PRO A 45 -7.64 -16.67 2.89
N HIS A 46 -6.97 -15.53 3.02
CA HIS A 46 -7.48 -14.28 3.57
C HIS A 46 -7.41 -13.17 2.53
N GLY A 47 -8.36 -12.24 2.56
CA GLY A 47 -8.34 -11.10 1.63
C GLY A 47 -9.32 -10.01 2.02
N LEU A 48 -9.07 -8.82 1.52
CA LEU A 48 -9.89 -7.63 1.71
C LEU A 48 -9.82 -6.70 0.50
N THR A 49 -10.89 -5.95 0.24
CA THR A 49 -10.88 -4.88 -0.75
C THR A 49 -10.12 -3.67 -0.22
N CYS A 50 -9.27 -3.10 -1.06
CA CYS A 50 -8.42 -1.98 -0.73
C CYS A 50 -8.42 -0.94 -1.87
N SER A 51 -8.56 0.34 -1.53
CA SER A 51 -8.43 1.47 -2.46
C SER A 51 -7.31 2.45 -2.07
N SER A 52 -6.55 2.13 -1.02
CA SER A 52 -5.48 2.98 -0.48
C SER A 52 -4.09 2.67 -1.06
N LEU A 53 -4.04 2.06 -2.24
CA LEU A 53 -2.80 1.74 -2.94
C LEU A 53 -2.11 3.00 -3.47
N ALA A 54 -0.80 3.12 -3.22
CA ALA A 54 0.05 4.10 -3.88
C ALA A 54 1.43 3.50 -4.22
N SER A 55 2.03 3.99 -5.31
CA SER A 55 3.44 3.75 -5.65
C SER A 55 4.32 4.62 -4.73
N VAL A 56 5.41 4.04 -4.22
CA VAL A 56 6.35 4.71 -3.30
C VAL A 56 7.70 4.95 -3.97
N ALA A 57 8.27 3.92 -4.59
CA ALA A 57 9.56 3.98 -5.25
C ALA A 57 9.60 3.02 -6.43
N LEU A 58 10.46 3.29 -7.40
CA LEU A 58 10.70 2.41 -8.56
C LEU A 58 11.96 1.55 -8.37
N ASP A 59 12.88 1.99 -7.49
CA ASP A 59 14.10 1.25 -7.17
C ASP A 59 14.42 1.40 -5.66
N PRO A 60 14.25 0.34 -4.86
CA PRO A 60 13.54 -0.89 -5.20
C PRO A 60 12.03 -0.65 -5.46
N PRO A 61 11.38 -1.46 -6.33
CA PRO A 61 9.98 -1.26 -6.66
C PRO A 61 9.11 -1.46 -5.41
N THR A 62 8.56 -0.38 -4.89
CA THR A 62 7.86 -0.35 -3.59
C THR A 62 6.49 0.29 -3.72
N ILE A 63 5.52 -0.35 -3.08
CA ILE A 63 4.15 0.17 -2.94
C ILE A 63 3.78 0.32 -1.47
N VAL A 64 2.71 1.07 -1.20
CA VAL A 64 2.07 1.13 0.12
C VAL A 64 0.58 0.86 0.00
N VAL A 65 0.05 0.10 0.95
CA VAL A 65 -1.39 -0.06 1.19
C VAL A 65 -1.70 0.26 2.64
N CYS A 66 -2.82 0.94 2.90
CA CYS A 66 -3.28 1.22 4.27
C CYS A 66 -4.46 0.31 4.61
N VAL A 67 -4.32 -0.45 5.68
CA VAL A 67 -5.31 -1.43 6.11
C VAL A 67 -5.71 -1.16 7.56
N ARG A 68 -6.98 -1.36 7.90
CA ARG A 68 -7.44 -1.22 9.30
C ARG A 68 -6.62 -2.11 10.23
N ALA A 69 -6.15 -1.56 11.34
CA ALA A 69 -5.35 -2.29 12.32
C ALA A 69 -6.09 -3.52 12.90
N ALA A 70 -7.42 -3.45 13.02
CA ALA A 70 -8.26 -4.55 13.49
C ALA A 70 -8.62 -5.59 12.40
N SER A 71 -8.06 -5.48 11.17
CA SER A 71 -8.36 -6.42 10.08
C SER A 71 -7.72 -7.78 10.31
N PRO A 72 -8.49 -8.89 10.30
CA PRO A 72 -7.91 -10.25 10.36
C PRO A 72 -6.93 -10.52 9.22
N THR A 73 -7.23 -10.02 8.02
CA THR A 73 -6.32 -10.16 6.85
C THR A 73 -4.99 -9.45 7.10
N LEU A 74 -4.99 -8.26 7.74
CA LEU A 74 -3.75 -7.57 8.08
C LEU A 74 -2.90 -8.41 9.05
N ALA A 75 -3.51 -9.01 10.06
CA ALA A 75 -2.77 -9.85 11.01
C ALA A 75 -2.04 -11.00 10.29
N VAL A 76 -2.69 -11.64 9.31
CA VAL A 76 -2.08 -12.69 8.49
C VAL A 76 -0.98 -12.14 7.59
N VAL A 77 -1.21 -11.01 6.90
CA VAL A 77 -0.17 -10.34 6.08
C VAL A 77 1.09 -10.06 6.89
N LEU A 78 0.93 -9.57 8.12
CA LEU A 78 2.07 -9.27 8.99
C LEU A 78 2.79 -10.53 9.49
N ALA A 79 2.04 -11.60 9.78
CA ALA A 79 2.60 -12.88 10.22
C ALA A 79 3.37 -13.58 9.10
N GLN A 80 2.87 -13.54 7.86
CA GLN A 80 3.48 -14.17 6.69
C GLN A 80 4.56 -13.33 6.03
N GLY A 81 4.52 -12.01 6.23
CA GLY A 81 5.44 -11.07 5.59
C GLY A 81 5.25 -10.93 4.08
N ALA A 82 4.15 -11.47 3.51
CA ALA A 82 3.90 -11.47 2.07
C ALA A 82 2.40 -11.41 1.76
N PHE A 83 2.06 -10.86 0.59
CA PHE A 83 0.70 -10.84 0.06
C PHE A 83 0.72 -10.68 -1.47
N SER A 84 -0.40 -10.98 -2.13
CA SER A 84 -0.63 -10.61 -3.52
C SER A 84 -1.63 -9.47 -3.60
N LEU A 85 -1.37 -8.51 -4.48
CA LEU A 85 -2.24 -7.38 -4.76
C LEU A 85 -2.90 -7.58 -6.12
N ASN A 86 -4.22 -7.76 -6.12
CA ASN A 86 -5.02 -8.01 -7.31
C ASN A 86 -5.75 -6.73 -7.72
N LEU A 87 -5.38 -6.10 -8.85
CA LEU A 87 -6.06 -4.94 -9.40
C LEU A 87 -7.30 -5.40 -10.18
N LEU A 88 -8.49 -4.99 -9.73
CA LEU A 88 -9.75 -5.47 -10.30
C LEU A 88 -10.07 -4.80 -11.63
N HIS A 89 -10.57 -5.60 -12.60
CA HIS A 89 -11.08 -5.08 -13.86
C HIS A 89 -12.50 -4.52 -13.70
N GLU A 90 -12.95 -3.73 -14.65
CA GLU A 90 -14.22 -2.97 -14.60
C GLU A 90 -15.47 -3.81 -14.34
N ARG A 91 -15.47 -5.11 -14.68
CA ARG A 91 -16.61 -6.04 -14.47
C ARG A 91 -16.58 -6.71 -13.10
N ALA A 92 -15.51 -6.55 -12.33
CA ALA A 92 -15.29 -7.23 -11.05
C ALA A 92 -15.88 -6.49 -9.84
N ARG A 93 -16.93 -5.66 -10.04
CA ARG A 93 -17.61 -4.97 -8.94
C ARG A 93 -18.14 -5.95 -7.88
N ALA A 94 -18.75 -7.06 -8.30
CA ALA A 94 -19.29 -8.06 -7.37
C ALA A 94 -18.20 -8.63 -6.45
N THR A 95 -17.01 -8.88 -6.99
CA THR A 95 -15.83 -9.33 -6.23
C THR A 95 -15.34 -8.26 -5.27
N SER A 96 -15.31 -6.99 -5.69
CA SER A 96 -14.99 -5.88 -4.80
C SER A 96 -15.95 -5.82 -3.61
N ASP A 97 -17.26 -5.86 -3.85
CA ASP A 97 -18.28 -5.82 -2.80
C ASP A 97 -18.18 -7.04 -1.87
N LEU A 98 -17.90 -8.23 -2.42
CA LEU A 98 -17.74 -9.47 -1.68
C LEU A 98 -16.54 -9.41 -0.69
N PHE A 99 -15.38 -8.96 -1.15
CA PHE A 99 -14.19 -8.82 -0.30
C PHE A 99 -14.28 -7.64 0.68
N ALA A 100 -15.07 -6.63 0.37
CA ALA A 100 -15.38 -5.53 1.29
C ALA A 100 -16.33 -5.96 2.42
N SER A 101 -17.25 -6.91 2.17
CA SER A 101 -18.19 -7.41 3.17
C SER A 101 -17.54 -8.28 4.25
N GLY A 102 -16.38 -8.88 3.97
CA GLY A 102 -15.71 -9.82 4.86
C GLY A 102 -16.40 -11.18 4.97
N ALA A 103 -17.28 -11.54 4.00
CA ALA A 103 -17.98 -12.83 3.97
C ALA A 103 -17.01 -14.01 4.12
N PRO A 104 -17.28 -15.00 4.98
CA PRO A 104 -16.34 -16.11 5.25
C PRO A 104 -16.12 -16.99 4.01
N ASP A 105 -17.13 -17.13 3.16
CA ASP A 105 -17.14 -17.95 1.95
C ASP A 105 -16.61 -17.24 0.68
N ARG A 106 -16.00 -16.05 0.83
CA ARG A 106 -15.61 -15.19 -0.32
C ARG A 106 -14.68 -15.87 -1.31
N PHE A 107 -13.80 -16.76 -0.85
CA PHE A 107 -12.88 -17.49 -1.73
C PHE A 107 -13.53 -18.69 -2.42
N GLU A 108 -14.65 -19.19 -1.94
CA GLU A 108 -15.45 -20.23 -2.60
C GLU A 108 -16.27 -19.65 -3.78
N ARG A 109 -16.46 -18.34 -3.79
CA ARG A 109 -17.32 -17.62 -4.75
C ARG A 109 -16.55 -16.91 -5.86
N VAL A 110 -15.23 -17.04 -5.89
CA VAL A 110 -14.35 -16.45 -6.91
C VAL A 110 -13.38 -17.48 -7.46
N GLU A 111 -12.97 -17.29 -8.70
CA GLU A 111 -11.91 -18.10 -9.29
C GLU A 111 -10.52 -17.55 -8.88
N TRP A 112 -9.70 -18.41 -8.32
CA TRP A 112 -8.34 -18.04 -7.94
C TRP A 112 -7.35 -19.18 -8.13
N ARG A 113 -6.08 -18.82 -8.22
CA ARG A 113 -4.94 -19.76 -8.24
C ARG A 113 -3.86 -19.27 -7.30
N LEU A 114 -3.01 -20.18 -6.87
CA LEU A 114 -1.82 -19.88 -6.09
C LEU A 114 -0.58 -20.26 -6.92
N PRO A 115 0.02 -19.31 -7.67
CA PRO A 115 1.27 -19.57 -8.37
C PRO A 115 2.42 -19.85 -7.40
N LEU A 116 3.41 -20.61 -7.84
CA LEU A 116 4.60 -20.89 -7.04
C LEU A 116 5.30 -19.59 -6.64
N GLY A 117 5.54 -19.40 -5.35
CA GLY A 117 6.18 -18.21 -4.78
C GLY A 117 5.29 -16.99 -4.72
N ALA A 118 3.97 -17.12 -4.96
CA ALA A 118 3.03 -16.03 -4.74
C ALA A 118 2.83 -15.75 -3.25
N GLY A 119 2.65 -14.47 -2.88
CA GLY A 119 2.35 -14.06 -1.52
C GLY A 119 0.92 -14.35 -1.07
N GLY A 120 0.03 -14.72 -2.02
CA GLY A 120 -1.38 -15.05 -1.78
C GLY A 120 -2.10 -15.42 -3.07
N PRO A 121 -3.41 -15.74 -2.98
CA PRO A 121 -4.23 -16.08 -4.15
C PRO A 121 -4.28 -14.99 -5.22
N HIS A 122 -4.10 -15.38 -6.48
CA HIS A 122 -4.36 -14.55 -7.66
C HIS A 122 -5.80 -14.75 -8.12
N LEU A 123 -6.61 -13.69 -8.15
CA LEU A 123 -8.01 -13.70 -8.60
C LEU A 123 -8.05 -13.75 -10.13
N THR A 124 -8.03 -14.97 -10.70
CA THR A 124 -7.77 -15.16 -12.13
C THR A 124 -8.88 -14.68 -13.04
N ALA A 125 -10.13 -14.66 -12.60
CA ALA A 125 -11.24 -14.13 -13.38
C ALA A 125 -11.37 -12.62 -13.25
N ASP A 126 -11.09 -12.06 -12.06
CA ASP A 126 -11.48 -10.71 -11.66
C ASP A 126 -10.35 -9.66 -11.70
N ALA A 127 -9.08 -10.09 -11.66
CA ALA A 127 -7.95 -9.17 -11.71
C ALA A 127 -7.45 -8.97 -13.15
N HIS A 128 -7.20 -7.71 -13.53
CA HIS A 128 -6.49 -7.36 -14.78
C HIS A 128 -4.98 -7.26 -14.59
N ALA A 129 -4.54 -7.07 -13.34
CA ALA A 129 -3.13 -7.11 -13.00
C ALA A 129 -2.96 -7.66 -11.58
N VAL A 130 -1.84 -8.36 -11.35
CA VAL A 130 -1.49 -8.92 -10.05
C VAL A 130 -0.02 -8.64 -9.76
N ALA A 131 0.27 -8.24 -8.53
CA ALA A 131 1.62 -8.09 -8.01
C ALA A 131 1.82 -8.97 -6.78
N ASP A 132 2.93 -9.71 -6.73
CA ASP A 132 3.38 -10.42 -5.52
C ASP A 132 4.34 -9.54 -4.75
N CYS A 133 4.04 -9.35 -3.46
CA CYS A 133 4.63 -8.34 -2.60
C CYS A 133 5.21 -8.96 -1.33
N THR A 134 6.40 -8.49 -0.94
CA THR A 134 7.03 -8.81 0.35
C THR A 134 7.00 -7.59 1.24
N VAL A 135 6.49 -7.73 2.45
CA VAL A 135 6.42 -6.63 3.43
C VAL A 135 7.82 -6.22 3.86
N VAL A 136 8.17 -4.95 3.70
CA VAL A 136 9.49 -4.41 4.10
C VAL A 136 9.40 -3.47 5.29
N ARG A 137 8.25 -2.83 5.50
CA ARG A 137 8.04 -1.90 6.62
C ARG A 137 6.56 -1.72 6.92
N THR A 138 6.25 -1.48 8.18
CA THR A 138 4.90 -1.08 8.60
C THR A 138 4.94 0.15 9.50
N VAL A 139 3.91 0.99 9.40
CA VAL A 139 3.75 2.16 10.26
C VAL A 139 2.29 2.23 10.70
N GLY A 140 2.07 2.10 12.02
CA GLY A 140 0.75 2.31 12.61
C GLY A 140 0.42 3.79 12.70
N PHE A 141 -0.80 4.17 12.30
CA PHE A 141 -1.29 5.53 12.43
C PHE A 141 -2.81 5.54 12.67
N GLY A 142 -3.22 5.98 13.84
CA GLY A 142 -4.63 5.95 14.25
C GLY A 142 -5.18 4.51 14.24
N ASP A 143 -6.26 4.29 13.53
CA ASP A 143 -6.94 3.00 13.38
C ASP A 143 -6.47 2.18 12.16
N HIS A 144 -5.40 2.63 11.47
CA HIS A 144 -4.85 1.98 10.29
C HIS A 144 -3.35 1.68 10.43
N THR A 145 -2.89 0.72 9.63
CA THR A 145 -1.48 0.42 9.43
C THR A 145 -1.13 0.62 7.96
N ALA A 146 -0.13 1.45 7.68
CA ALA A 146 0.50 1.54 6.37
C ALA A 146 1.51 0.40 6.22
N VAL A 147 1.30 -0.46 5.22
CA VAL A 147 2.15 -1.60 4.88
C VAL A 147 2.92 -1.25 3.63
N PHE A 148 4.23 -1.05 3.77
CA PHE A 148 5.15 -0.87 2.65
C PHE A 148 5.66 -2.23 2.22
N ALA A 149 5.58 -2.51 0.92
CA ALA A 149 5.99 -3.80 0.38
C ALA A 149 6.76 -3.63 -0.92
N GLU A 150 7.82 -4.42 -1.06
CA GLU A 150 8.58 -4.56 -2.30
C GLU A 150 7.85 -5.49 -3.25
N VAL A 151 7.77 -5.09 -4.53
CA VAL A 151 7.11 -5.84 -5.59
C VAL A 151 8.12 -6.75 -6.27
N GLY A 152 7.97 -8.07 -6.07
CA GLY A 152 8.87 -9.08 -6.64
C GLY A 152 8.46 -9.56 -8.02
N ARG A 153 7.15 -9.64 -8.30
CA ARG A 153 6.61 -10.12 -9.58
C ARG A 153 5.34 -9.35 -9.94
N VAL A 154 5.19 -9.04 -11.22
CA VAL A 154 3.99 -8.40 -11.77
C VAL A 154 3.49 -9.18 -12.98
N THR A 155 2.18 -9.37 -13.06
CA THR A 155 1.48 -9.88 -14.24
C THR A 155 0.40 -8.88 -14.61
N VAL A 156 0.37 -8.43 -15.86
CA VAL A 156 -0.66 -7.52 -16.39
C VAL A 156 -1.28 -8.20 -17.61
N ARG A 157 -2.60 -8.15 -17.74
CA ARG A 157 -3.31 -8.63 -18.95
C ARG A 157 -3.18 -7.62 -20.08
N ASP A 158 -3.30 -8.10 -21.30
CA ASP A 158 -3.49 -7.25 -22.45
C ASP A 158 -4.80 -6.46 -22.31
N ASP A 159 -4.80 -5.20 -22.76
CA ASP A 159 -5.94 -4.27 -22.69
C ASP A 159 -6.62 -4.18 -21.30
N PRO A 160 -5.91 -3.72 -20.27
CA PRO A 160 -6.45 -3.62 -18.92
C PRO A 160 -7.54 -2.54 -18.84
N GLN A 161 -8.72 -2.91 -18.32
CA GLN A 161 -9.84 -2.00 -18.07
C GLN A 161 -10.09 -1.93 -16.56
N PRO A 162 -9.49 -0.98 -15.83
CA PRO A 162 -9.56 -0.93 -14.37
C PRO A 162 -10.95 -0.58 -13.84
N LEU A 163 -11.34 -1.20 -12.72
CA LEU A 163 -12.48 -0.78 -11.92
C LEU A 163 -12.13 0.48 -11.14
N LEU A 164 -12.93 1.51 -11.26
CA LEU A 164 -12.77 2.77 -10.52
C LEU A 164 -13.79 2.88 -9.39
N TYR A 165 -13.37 3.56 -8.31
CA TYR A 165 -14.23 3.93 -7.20
C TYR A 165 -14.00 5.39 -6.82
N GLY A 166 -15.06 6.18 -6.81
CA GLY A 166 -15.04 7.59 -6.41
C GLY A 166 -16.45 8.10 -6.18
N LEU A 167 -16.62 9.18 -5.43
CA LEU A 167 -17.94 9.73 -5.07
C LEU A 167 -18.88 8.66 -4.47
N ARG A 168 -18.32 7.67 -3.75
CA ARG A 168 -19.00 6.52 -3.14
C ARG A 168 -19.74 5.62 -4.13
N ARG A 169 -19.26 5.55 -5.37
CA ARG A 169 -19.81 4.70 -6.43
C ARG A 169 -18.70 4.14 -7.30
N TYR A 170 -18.96 3.01 -7.91
CA TYR A 170 -18.10 2.46 -8.95
C TYR A 170 -18.29 3.19 -10.26
N ALA A 171 -17.22 3.28 -11.05
CA ALA A 171 -17.24 3.80 -12.40
C ALA A 171 -16.44 2.87 -13.32
N LEU A 172 -16.80 2.86 -14.59
CA LEU A 172 -16.08 2.14 -15.62
C LEU A 172 -14.94 3.04 -16.10
N TRP A 173 -13.81 2.43 -16.43
CA TRP A 173 -12.86 3.06 -17.31
C TRP A 173 -13.47 3.06 -18.72
N SER A 174 -14.37 3.98 -18.99
CA SER A 174 -14.77 4.26 -20.36
C SER A 174 -13.51 4.80 -21.03
N GLY A 175 -12.73 3.90 -21.61
CA GLY A 175 -11.43 4.19 -22.18
C GLY A 175 -11.55 5.49 -22.91
N ALA A 176 -10.87 6.53 -22.46
CA ALA A 176 -10.59 7.60 -23.36
C ALA A 176 -10.20 6.88 -24.63
N SER A 177 -11.00 7.04 -25.70
CA SER A 177 -10.63 6.64 -27.04
C SER A 177 -9.43 7.51 -27.40
N SER A 178 -8.33 7.30 -26.69
CA SER A 178 -7.05 7.88 -26.94
C SER A 178 -6.51 7.12 -28.13
N THR A 179 -6.66 7.71 -29.27
CA THR A 179 -5.92 7.32 -30.48
C THR A 179 -4.41 7.53 -30.33
N ALA A 180 -3.94 8.00 -29.19
CA ALA A 180 -2.54 8.11 -28.87
C ALA A 180 -2.03 6.75 -28.33
N PRO A 181 -0.98 6.16 -28.92
CA PRO A 181 -0.34 4.98 -28.34
C PRO A 181 0.14 5.33 -26.92
N PRO A 182 0.10 4.36 -25.96
CA PRO A 182 0.67 4.59 -24.64
C PRO A 182 2.12 5.06 -24.81
N PRO A 183 2.61 5.96 -23.93
CA PRO A 183 4.01 6.36 -23.94
C PRO A 183 4.86 5.09 -23.82
N ALA A 184 5.85 4.96 -24.71
CA ALA A 184 6.77 3.83 -24.67
C ALA A 184 7.33 3.69 -23.26
N ALA A 185 7.29 2.48 -22.71
CA ALA A 185 7.90 2.21 -21.44
C ALA A 185 9.35 2.72 -21.47
N PRO A 186 9.85 3.41 -20.43
CA PRO A 186 11.24 3.84 -20.41
C PRO A 186 12.10 2.60 -20.60
N SER A 187 12.91 2.62 -21.65
CA SER A 187 13.90 1.57 -21.92
C SER A 187 14.67 1.34 -20.63
N ALA A 188 14.72 0.09 -20.16
CA ALA A 188 15.50 -0.27 -18.99
C ALA A 188 16.92 0.26 -19.21
N ALA A 189 17.30 1.28 -18.43
CA ALA A 189 18.63 1.82 -18.46
C ALA A 189 19.58 0.67 -18.12
N ALA A 190 20.62 0.48 -18.92
CA ALA A 190 21.67 -0.48 -18.64
C ALA A 190 22.18 -0.31 -17.21
N PRO A 191 22.53 -1.40 -16.50
CA PRO A 191 22.99 -1.32 -15.12
C PRO A 191 24.18 -0.37 -15.05
N SER A 192 24.04 0.71 -14.27
CA SER A 192 25.13 1.64 -14.01
C SER A 192 26.24 0.90 -13.29
N ALA A 193 27.48 1.08 -13.76
CA ALA A 193 28.68 0.52 -13.18
C ALA A 193 28.78 0.79 -11.66
N PRO A 194 29.41 -0.10 -10.88
CA PRO A 194 29.48 0.04 -9.44
C PRO A 194 30.18 1.34 -9.05
N ARG A 195 29.53 2.15 -8.23
CA ARG A 195 30.12 3.36 -7.65
C ARG A 195 31.30 2.96 -6.76
N THR A 196 32.50 3.29 -7.19
CA THR A 196 33.72 3.14 -6.40
C THR A 196 33.52 3.88 -5.08
N ALA A 197 33.65 3.15 -3.97
CA ALA A 197 33.60 3.73 -2.63
C ALA A 197 34.75 4.74 -2.48
N LEU A 198 34.40 5.99 -2.22
CA LEU A 198 35.38 7.00 -1.79
C LEU A 198 35.87 6.62 -0.38
N SER A 199 37.09 6.14 -0.32
CA SER A 199 37.85 5.92 0.91
C SER A 199 38.02 7.27 1.63
N ASN A 200 37.44 7.41 2.81
CA ASN A 200 37.66 8.50 3.73
C ASN A 200 39.03 8.26 4.42
N ALA A 201 40.11 8.78 3.87
CA ALA A 201 41.37 8.86 4.55
C ALA A 201 41.36 10.07 5.51
N ALA A 202 41.42 9.79 6.80
CA ALA A 202 41.62 10.80 7.84
C ALA A 202 43.04 11.41 7.73
N PRO A 203 43.23 12.72 7.96
CA PRO A 203 44.55 13.31 8.03
C PRO A 203 45.17 13.03 9.41
N GLU A 204 46.30 12.32 9.42
CA GLU A 204 47.15 12.22 10.59
C GLU A 204 47.85 13.57 10.87
N GLY A 205 47.46 14.20 11.98
CA GLY A 205 48.08 15.41 12.49
C GLY A 205 49.39 15.09 13.25
N GLY A 206 50.53 15.30 12.63
CA GLY A 206 51.82 15.24 13.31
C GLY A 206 52.08 16.49 14.15
N THR A 207 52.10 16.33 15.47
CA THR A 207 52.59 17.36 16.40
C THR A 207 54.09 17.23 16.61
N ARG A 208 54.83 18.21 16.12
CA ARG A 208 56.29 18.35 16.36
C ARG A 208 56.50 19.26 17.54
N VAL A 209 56.98 18.70 18.66
CA VAL A 209 57.47 19.46 19.81
C VAL A 209 58.93 19.79 19.56
N ARG A 210 59.32 21.07 19.68
CA ARG A 210 60.73 21.54 19.94
C ARG A 210 60.77 22.23 21.29
N ARG A 211 61.65 21.71 22.12
CA ARG A 211 62.28 22.24 23.33
C ARG A 211 61.41 22.85 24.42
#